data_a97efe7fc96a3b245489fea15dd855ee
#
_entry.id   a97efe7fc96a3b245489fea15dd855ee
#
_cell.length_a   1.000
_cell.length_b   1.000
_cell.length_c   1.000
_cell.angle_alpha   90.00
_cell.angle_beta   90.00
_cell.angle_gamma   90.00
#
_symmetry.space_group_name_H-M   'P 1'
#
loop_
_entity.id
_entity.type
_entity.pdbx_description
1 polymer ?
#
loop_
_entity_poly.entity_id
_entity_poly.type
_entity_poly.pdbx_seq_one_letter_code
_entity_poly.pdbx_strand_id
1 'polypeptide(L)' 'MKLDRITVNPAVCQGQPTIRGLRITVAFLLKQFAAGMTPAEILKAYPELEPDDLTQAAEYAAWLAGEQSRPLPTPLGR' A
#
# COMPACT_ATOMS: atom_id res chain seq x y z
N MET A 1 10.26 10.81 4.20
CA MET A 1 8.97 10.08 4.18
C MET A 1 8.89 9.17 5.39
N LYS A 2 7.80 9.24 6.08
CA LYS A 2 7.65 8.50 7.32
C LYS A 2 6.63 7.38 7.11
N LEU A 3 7.08 6.14 7.24
CA LEU A 3 6.23 4.98 7.00
C LEU A 3 6.07 4.17 8.28
N ASP A 4 5.64 4.83 9.33
CA ASP A 4 5.56 4.20 10.65
C ASP A 4 4.40 3.20 10.78
N ARG A 5 3.53 3.14 9.80
CA ARG A 5 2.43 2.18 9.80
C ARG A 5 2.73 0.94 8.97
N ILE A 6 3.86 0.92 8.28
CA ILE A 6 4.25 -0.22 7.45
C ILE A 6 5.24 -1.04 8.25
N THR A 7 4.93 -2.31 8.49
CA THR A 7 5.78 -3.18 9.29
C THR A 7 6.16 -4.42 8.49
N VAL A 8 7.34 -4.95 8.80
CA VAL A 8 7.80 -6.20 8.20
C VAL A 8 8.19 -7.13 9.34
N ASN A 9 7.50 -8.25 9.44
CA ASN A 9 7.74 -9.22 10.48
C ASN A 9 7.73 -10.61 9.84
N PRO A 10 8.83 -11.35 9.90
CA PRO A 10 8.87 -12.69 9.26
C PRO A 10 7.79 -13.62 9.74
N ALA A 11 7.26 -13.42 10.93
CA ALA A 11 6.21 -14.28 11.47
C ALA A 11 4.82 -13.90 10.99
N VAL A 12 4.69 -12.78 10.29
CA VAL A 12 3.39 -12.30 9.83
C VAL A 12 3.40 -12.21 8.32
N CYS A 13 2.45 -12.88 7.67
CA CYS A 13 2.29 -12.86 6.21
C CYS A 13 3.60 -13.15 5.49
N GLN A 14 4.39 -14.07 6.05
CA GLN A 14 5.64 -14.53 5.45
C GLN A 14 6.64 -13.39 5.21
N GLY A 15 6.62 -12.40 6.08
CA GLY A 15 7.59 -11.30 5.99
C GLY A 15 7.24 -10.23 4.99
N GLN A 16 6.07 -10.28 4.38
CA GLN A 16 5.65 -9.21 3.49
C GLN A 16 5.31 -7.96 4.29
N PRO A 17 5.48 -6.77 3.70
CA PRO A 17 5.08 -5.54 4.38
C PRO A 17 3.59 -5.58 4.71
N THR A 18 3.26 -5.29 5.96
CA THR A 18 1.88 -5.30 6.42
C THR A 18 1.57 -3.96 7.09
N ILE A 19 0.29 -3.75 7.36
CA ILE A 19 -0.19 -2.54 8.01
C ILE A 19 -0.24 -2.79 9.51
N ARG A 20 0.62 -2.08 10.26
CA ARG A 20 0.63 -2.07 11.73
C ARG A 20 0.58 -3.47 12.35
N GLY A 21 1.25 -4.43 11.71
CA GLY A 21 1.26 -5.80 12.21
C GLY A 21 -0.02 -6.57 12.00
N LEU A 22 -0.99 -5.97 11.33
CA LEU A 22 -2.20 -6.68 10.94
C LEU A 22 -1.86 -7.68 9.83
N ARG A 23 -2.81 -8.58 9.55
CA ARG A 23 -2.59 -9.52 8.45
C ARG A 23 -3.07 -8.97 7.12
N ILE A 24 -3.04 -7.66 6.99
CA ILE A 24 -3.39 -6.97 5.76
C ILE A 24 -2.08 -6.47 5.16
N THR A 25 -1.72 -6.99 4.00
CA THR A 25 -0.47 -6.61 3.35
C THR A 25 -0.64 -5.35 2.54
N VAL A 26 0.47 -4.64 2.35
CA VAL A 26 0.48 -3.49 1.44
C VAL A 26 0.07 -3.96 0.05
N ALA A 27 0.57 -5.12 -0.39
CA ALA A 27 0.24 -5.64 -1.71
C ALA A 27 -1.27 -5.84 -1.88
N PHE A 28 -1.93 -6.34 -0.83
CA PHE A 28 -3.38 -6.52 -0.88
C PHE A 28 -4.08 -5.18 -1.11
N LEU A 29 -3.69 -4.16 -0.35
CA LEU A 29 -4.30 -2.84 -0.50
C LEU A 29 -4.06 -2.27 -1.89
N LEU A 30 -2.86 -2.44 -2.43
CA LEU A 30 -2.56 -1.94 -3.76
C LEU A 30 -3.43 -2.62 -4.81
N LYS A 31 -3.70 -3.91 -4.62
CA LYS A 31 -4.61 -4.62 -5.52
C LYS A 31 -6.04 -4.08 -5.44
N GLN A 32 -6.47 -3.67 -4.26
CA GLN A 32 -7.79 -3.07 -4.12
C GLN A 32 -7.87 -1.74 -4.86
N PHE A 33 -6.83 -0.92 -4.75
CA PHE A 33 -6.76 0.31 -5.53
C PHE A 33 -6.79 0.02 -7.02
N ALA A 34 -6.02 -0.97 -7.46
CA ALA A 34 -5.97 -1.34 -8.88
C ALA A 34 -7.32 -1.84 -9.37
N ALA A 35 -8.11 -2.44 -8.50
CA ALA A 35 -9.44 -2.92 -8.84
C ALA A 35 -10.48 -1.79 -8.86
N GLY A 36 -10.08 -0.57 -8.54
CA GLY A 36 -10.97 0.57 -8.60
C GLY A 36 -11.70 0.89 -7.32
N MET A 37 -11.36 0.21 -6.22
CA MET A 37 -11.99 0.54 -4.95
C MET A 37 -11.50 1.88 -4.45
N THR A 38 -12.44 2.70 -4.01
CA THR A 38 -12.08 3.99 -3.41
C THR A 38 -11.61 3.77 -1.97
N PRO A 39 -10.85 4.74 -1.43
CA PRO A 39 -10.47 4.65 -0.01
C PRO A 39 -11.66 4.46 0.92
N ALA A 40 -12.77 5.16 0.65
CA ALA A 40 -13.95 5.03 1.51
C ALA A 40 -14.49 3.60 1.48
N GLU A 41 -14.49 2.98 0.31
CA GLU A 41 -14.95 1.60 0.18
C GLU A 41 -14.05 0.63 0.91
N ILE A 42 -12.75 0.84 0.83
CA ILE A 42 -11.79 -0.03 1.51
C ILE A 42 -11.95 0.09 3.01
N LEU A 43 -12.07 1.32 3.53
CA LEU A 43 -12.23 1.52 4.96
C LEU A 43 -13.53 0.91 5.48
N LYS A 44 -14.57 0.94 4.66
CA LYS A 44 -15.83 0.33 5.06
C LYS A 44 -15.73 -1.18 5.10
N ALA A 45 -15.01 -1.77 4.15
CA ALA A 45 -14.87 -3.22 4.09
C ALA A 45 -13.92 -3.75 5.15
N TYR A 46 -12.94 -2.96 5.56
CA TYR A 46 -11.90 -3.38 6.51
C TYR A 46 -11.84 -2.36 7.65
N PRO A 47 -12.75 -2.50 8.63
CA PRO A 47 -12.91 -1.47 9.69
C PRO A 47 -11.67 -1.27 10.57
N GLU A 48 -10.75 -2.22 10.59
CA GLU A 48 -9.53 -2.07 11.37
C GLU A 48 -8.53 -1.12 10.72
N LEU A 49 -8.76 -0.74 9.48
CA LEU A 49 -7.88 0.19 8.79
C LEU A 49 -8.27 1.63 9.08
N GLU A 50 -7.28 2.51 9.00
CA GLU A 50 -7.46 3.95 9.16
C GLU A 50 -7.05 4.65 7.87
N PRO A 51 -7.55 5.87 7.63
CA PRO A 51 -7.20 6.57 6.38
C PRO A 51 -5.69 6.71 6.16
N ASP A 52 -4.92 6.96 7.22
CA ASP A 52 -3.47 7.09 7.09
C ASP A 52 -2.81 5.77 6.69
N ASP A 53 -3.43 4.64 7.01
CA ASP A 53 -2.91 3.35 6.57
C ASP A 53 -2.90 3.27 5.04
N LEU A 54 -3.97 3.73 4.42
CA LEU A 54 -4.07 3.71 2.96
C LEU A 54 -3.09 4.69 2.34
N THR A 55 -2.97 5.87 2.93
CA THR A 55 -2.03 6.87 2.44
C THR A 55 -0.60 6.34 2.49
N GLN A 56 -0.22 5.71 3.60
CA GLN A 56 1.14 5.19 3.71
C GLN A 56 1.39 4.00 2.80
N ALA A 57 0.38 3.16 2.57
CA ALA A 57 0.52 2.08 1.61
C ALA A 57 0.84 2.63 0.22
N ALA A 58 0.14 3.69 -0.18
CA ALA A 58 0.40 4.32 -1.46
C ALA A 58 1.77 4.99 -1.49
N GLU A 59 2.16 5.63 -0.40
CA GLU A 59 3.49 6.25 -0.31
C GLU A 59 4.59 5.20 -0.40
N TYR A 60 4.40 4.06 0.23
CA TYR A 60 5.36 2.99 0.17
C TYR A 60 5.53 2.50 -1.27
N ALA A 61 4.42 2.34 -1.97
CA ALA A 61 4.47 1.92 -3.36
C ALA A 61 5.17 2.95 -4.23
N ALA A 62 4.88 4.22 -4.00
CA ALA A 62 5.52 5.30 -4.74
C ALA A 62 7.03 5.33 -4.47
N TRP A 63 7.43 5.10 -3.22
CA TRP A 63 8.83 5.05 -2.86
C TRP A 63 9.54 3.90 -3.56
N LEU A 64 8.92 2.72 -3.55
CA LEU A 64 9.50 1.58 -4.24
C LEU A 64 9.64 1.84 -5.73
N ALA A 65 8.63 2.43 -6.36
CA ALA A 65 8.70 2.76 -7.77
C ALA A 65 9.77 3.80 -8.04
N GLY A 66 9.92 4.76 -7.11
CA GLY A 66 10.93 5.80 -7.24
C GLY A 66 12.34 5.26 -7.13
N GLU A 67 12.55 4.17 -6.41
CA GLU A 67 13.87 3.55 -6.34
C GLU A 67 14.31 3.04 -7.69
N GLN A 68 13.39 2.77 -8.57
CA GLN A 68 13.72 2.37 -9.92
C GLN A 68 14.19 3.58 -10.74
N SER A 69 13.87 4.76 -10.29
CA SER A 69 14.42 6.02 -10.75
C SER A 69 14.35 6.25 -12.22
N ARG A 70 13.32 5.78 -12.83
CA ARG A 70 13.25 5.91 -14.25
C ARG A 70 11.90 6.46 -14.64
N PRO A 71 11.88 7.70 -15.12
CA PRO A 71 10.62 8.23 -15.62
C PRO A 71 10.11 7.35 -16.74
N LEU A 72 8.83 7.18 -16.79
CA LEU A 72 8.25 6.44 -17.88
C LEU A 72 8.51 7.18 -19.18
N PRO A 73 8.91 6.45 -20.24
CA PRO A 73 9.26 7.11 -21.49
C PRO A 73 8.08 7.81 -22.14
N THR A 74 6.89 7.33 -21.88
CA THR A 74 5.68 7.91 -22.45
C THR A 74 4.59 7.80 -21.45
N PRO A 75 3.72 8.79 -21.36
CA PRO A 75 2.56 8.62 -20.51
C PRO A 75 1.79 7.39 -20.92
N LEU A 76 1.46 6.60 -19.95
CA LEU A 76 0.64 5.45 -20.18
C LEU A 76 -0.79 5.93 -20.41
N GLY A 77 -1.25 5.70 -21.45
CA GLY A 77 -2.54 6.20 -21.81
C GLY A 77 -2.40 7.50 -22.48
N ARG A 78 -2.02 7.52 -22.29
CA ARG A 78 -2.10 8.24 -22.60
C ARG A 78 -2.43 8.68 -22.66
#